data_e0036c7550023bf23fb95718b10cd186
#
_entry.id   e0036c7550023bf23fb95718b10cd186
#
_cell.length_a   1.000
_cell.length_b   1.000
_cell.length_c   1.000
_cell.angle_alpha   90.00
_cell.angle_beta   90.00
_cell.angle_gamma   90.00
#
_symmetry.space_group_name_H-M   'P 1'
#
loop_
_entity.id
_entity.type
_entity.pdbx_description
1 polymer ?
#
loop_
_entity_poly.entity_id
_entity_poly.type
_entity_poly.pdbx_seq_one_letter_code
_entity_poly.pdbx_strand_id
1 'polypeptide(L)'
;MLAPLPDTPSPVALTAGLAGDLREIAALTARMLAASDADDWTLVSSLEGQRFALLSALTPAPVGTDTATMEVILRAALEATQRISDRVRQCQAIAQNALRVIRTGRQGALTYLENAAP
;
A
#
# COMPACT_ATOMS: atom_id res chain seq x y z
N MET A 1 39.58 -7.41 33.75
CA MET A 1 39.26 -7.13 32.36
C MET A 1 37.81 -7.45 32.15
N LEU A 2 37.02 -6.44 31.89
CA LEU A 2 35.60 -6.62 31.67
C LEU A 2 35.36 -7.08 30.22
N ALA A 3 34.74 -8.25 30.06
CA ALA A 3 34.35 -8.69 28.74
C ALA A 3 33.32 -7.69 28.18
N PRO A 4 33.38 -7.31 26.91
CA PRO A 4 32.37 -6.47 26.32
C PRO A 4 31.04 -7.20 26.39
N LEU A 5 29.96 -6.49 26.77
CA LEU A 5 28.61 -7.03 26.77
C LEU A 5 28.25 -7.42 25.33
N PRO A 6 27.91 -8.69 25.06
CA PRO A 6 27.78 -9.17 23.69
C PRO A 6 26.56 -8.65 22.94
N ASP A 7 25.63 -7.96 23.63
CA ASP A 7 24.31 -7.67 23.06
C ASP A 7 23.94 -6.18 23.01
N THR A 8 24.91 -5.28 23.20
CA THR A 8 24.64 -3.84 23.05
C THR A 8 25.03 -3.41 21.63
N PRO A 9 24.06 -3.25 20.70
CA PRO A 9 24.41 -2.76 19.37
C PRO A 9 25.00 -1.36 19.47
N SER A 10 26.06 -1.10 18.70
CA SER A 10 26.64 0.23 18.64
C SER A 10 25.62 1.22 18.07
N PRO A 11 25.66 2.51 18.43
CA PRO A 11 24.78 3.51 17.82
C PRO A 11 24.86 3.54 16.28
N VAL A 12 26.04 3.26 15.74
CA VAL A 12 26.25 3.17 14.28
C VAL A 12 25.47 2.00 13.67
N ALA A 13 25.48 0.84 14.33
CA ALA A 13 24.76 -0.34 13.87
C ALA A 13 23.24 -0.12 13.92
N LEU A 14 22.72 0.54 14.96
CA LEU A 14 21.30 0.90 15.08
C LEU A 14 20.89 1.89 13.97
N THR A 15 21.72 2.89 13.70
CA THR A 15 21.47 3.86 12.63
C THR A 15 21.50 3.19 11.26
N ALA A 16 22.43 2.26 11.03
CA ALA A 16 22.52 1.52 9.79
C ALA A 16 21.30 0.60 9.58
N GLY A 17 20.83 -0.07 10.65
CA GLY A 17 19.64 -0.90 10.62
C GLY A 17 18.38 -0.08 10.32
N LEU A 18 18.24 1.09 10.96
CA LEU A 18 17.14 2.01 10.70
C LEU A 18 17.17 2.54 9.27
N ALA A 19 18.33 2.93 8.76
CA ALA A 19 18.46 3.37 7.37
C ALA A 19 18.09 2.26 6.38
N GLY A 20 18.43 1.01 6.69
CA GLY A 20 18.01 -0.16 5.92
C GLY A 20 16.51 -0.35 5.92
N ASP A 21 15.87 -0.25 7.08
CA ASP A 21 14.41 -0.36 7.22
C ASP A 21 13.67 0.76 6.48
N LEU A 22 14.16 1.99 6.55
CA LEU A 22 13.58 3.11 5.83
C LEU A 22 13.69 2.95 4.31
N ARG A 23 14.82 2.43 3.82
CA ARG A 23 14.99 2.11 2.40
C ARG A 23 14.04 1.01 1.96
N GLU A 24 13.86 -0.01 2.80
CA GLU A 24 12.94 -1.11 2.50
C GLU A 24 11.49 -0.61 2.44
N ILE A 25 11.08 0.26 3.35
CA ILE A 25 9.75 0.89 3.32
C ILE A 25 9.57 1.67 2.01
N ALA A 26 10.56 2.44 1.60
CA ALA A 26 10.51 3.19 0.34
C ALA A 26 10.42 2.26 -0.88
N ALA A 27 11.18 1.18 -0.89
CA ALA A 27 11.16 0.18 -1.95
C ALA A 27 9.80 -0.54 -2.03
N LEU A 28 9.25 -0.95 -0.89
CA LEU A 28 7.92 -1.57 -0.82
C LEU A 28 6.83 -0.61 -1.30
N THR A 29 6.92 0.67 -0.92
CA THR A 29 5.99 1.70 -1.36
C THR A 29 6.00 1.87 -2.88
N ALA A 30 7.18 1.93 -3.49
CA ALA A 30 7.32 2.02 -4.95
C ALA A 30 6.74 0.78 -5.65
N ARG A 31 7.00 -0.41 -5.13
CA ARG A 31 6.46 -1.66 -5.67
C ARG A 31 4.95 -1.74 -5.53
N MET A 32 4.38 -1.25 -4.43
CA MET A 32 2.93 -1.17 -4.23
C MET A 32 2.27 -0.27 -5.27
N LEU A 33 2.87 0.89 -5.57
CA LEU A 33 2.36 1.78 -6.60
C LEU A 33 2.38 1.12 -7.98
N ALA A 34 3.48 0.46 -8.33
CA ALA A 34 3.60 -0.27 -9.60
C ALA A 34 2.57 -1.41 -9.70
N ALA A 35 2.38 -2.17 -8.62
CA ALA A 35 1.39 -3.24 -8.58
C ALA A 35 -0.04 -2.69 -8.70
N SER A 36 -0.33 -1.57 -8.06
CA SER A 36 -1.62 -0.87 -8.16
C SER A 36 -1.90 -0.43 -9.60
N ASP A 37 -0.90 0.13 -10.28
CA ASP A 37 -1.04 0.56 -11.68
C ASP A 37 -1.25 -0.64 -12.62
N ALA A 38 -0.75 -1.81 -12.26
CA ALA A 38 -0.95 -3.07 -13.00
C ALA A 38 -2.22 -3.82 -12.58
N ASP A 39 -3.02 -3.27 -11.68
CA ASP A 39 -4.22 -3.89 -11.11
C ASP A 39 -3.93 -5.23 -10.40
N ASP A 40 -2.71 -5.43 -9.93
CA ASP A 40 -2.30 -6.62 -9.17
C ASP A 40 -2.56 -6.40 -7.68
N TRP A 41 -3.81 -6.49 -7.29
CA TRP A 41 -4.27 -6.20 -5.93
C TRP A 41 -3.81 -7.23 -4.92
N THR A 42 -3.58 -8.46 -5.32
CA THR A 42 -3.01 -9.50 -4.46
C THR A 42 -1.59 -9.12 -4.05
N LEU A 43 -0.79 -8.65 -5.00
CA LEU A 43 0.57 -8.19 -4.73
C LEU A 43 0.56 -6.92 -3.86
N VAL A 44 -0.34 -5.96 -4.12
CA VAL A 44 -0.51 -4.76 -3.29
C VAL A 44 -0.77 -5.15 -1.84
N SER A 45 -1.68 -6.07 -1.59
CA SER A 45 -2.02 -6.54 -0.25
C SER A 45 -0.83 -7.21 0.45
N SER A 46 -0.10 -8.05 -0.26
CA SER A 46 1.10 -8.72 0.28
C SER A 46 2.19 -7.71 0.66
N LEU A 47 2.46 -6.75 -0.23
CA LEU A 47 3.47 -5.71 -0.01
C LEU A 47 3.05 -4.77 1.13
N GLU A 48 1.77 -4.46 1.25
CA GLU A 48 1.26 -3.65 2.35
C GLU A 48 1.47 -4.33 3.70
N GLY A 49 1.23 -5.62 3.79
CA GLY A 49 1.50 -6.39 5.01
C GLY A 49 2.97 -6.31 5.42
N GLN A 50 3.89 -6.44 4.47
CA GLN A 50 5.32 -6.31 4.72
C GLN A 50 5.68 -4.88 5.17
N ARG A 51 5.16 -3.86 4.49
CA ARG A 51 5.38 -2.46 4.83
C ARG A 51 4.83 -2.13 6.21
N PHE A 52 3.64 -2.59 6.53
CA PHE A 52 3.01 -2.40 7.84
C PHE A 52 3.87 -2.98 8.96
N ALA A 53 4.41 -4.18 8.77
CA ALA A 53 5.29 -4.80 9.77
C ALA A 53 6.53 -3.94 10.05
N LEU A 54 7.14 -3.38 9.01
CA LEU A 54 8.30 -2.49 9.17
C LEU A 54 7.92 -1.17 9.84
N LEU A 55 6.81 -0.55 9.43
CA LEU A 55 6.32 0.69 10.03
C LEU A 55 5.96 0.50 11.51
N SER A 56 5.37 -0.62 11.87
CA SER A 56 5.03 -0.95 13.26
C SER A 56 6.29 -1.13 14.11
N ALA A 57 7.36 -1.68 13.56
CA ALA A 57 8.64 -1.84 14.24
C ALA A 57 9.33 -0.48 14.50
N LEU A 58 9.00 0.56 13.76
CA LEU A 58 9.53 1.91 13.94
C LEU A 58 8.74 2.75 14.94
N THR A 59 7.69 2.22 15.55
CA THR A 59 6.85 2.94 16.49
C THR A 59 6.97 2.32 17.89
N PRO A 60 7.47 3.04 18.94
CA PRO A 60 7.94 4.43 18.88
C PRO A 60 9.28 4.57 18.14
N ALA A 61 9.54 5.78 17.63
CA ALA A 61 10.78 6.04 16.88
C ALA A 61 12.00 5.76 17.75
N PRO A 62 13.00 4.99 17.24
CA PRO A 62 14.23 4.73 18.00
C PRO A 62 14.99 6.02 18.29
N VAL A 63 15.72 6.03 19.42
CA VAL A 63 16.58 7.14 19.79
C VAL A 63 17.67 7.29 18.73
N GLY A 64 17.93 8.53 18.30
CA GLY A 64 18.92 8.82 17.27
C GLY A 64 18.40 8.75 15.84
N THR A 65 17.10 8.58 15.66
CA THR A 65 16.46 8.62 14.34
C THR A 65 16.59 10.00 13.72
N ASP A 66 17.00 10.06 12.45
CA ASP A 66 16.93 11.29 11.67
C ASP A 66 15.46 11.59 11.35
N THR A 67 14.90 12.52 12.12
CA THR A 67 13.49 12.91 12.03
C THR A 67 13.14 13.44 10.63
N ALA A 68 14.04 14.18 10.00
CA ALA A 68 13.80 14.75 8.68
C ALA A 68 13.68 13.64 7.61
N THR A 69 14.59 12.68 7.62
CA THR A 69 14.56 11.53 6.70
C THR A 69 13.32 10.67 6.93
N MET A 70 13.00 10.39 8.20
CA MET A 70 11.83 9.63 8.57
C MET A 70 10.54 10.31 8.11
N GLU A 71 10.43 11.62 8.31
CA GLU A 71 9.26 12.39 7.87
C GLU A 71 9.06 12.32 6.35
N VAL A 72 10.13 12.47 5.56
CA VAL A 72 10.07 12.37 4.10
C VAL A 72 9.55 11.01 3.68
N ILE A 73 10.08 9.93 4.25
CA ILE A 73 9.69 8.57 3.89
C ILE A 73 8.24 8.25 4.30
N LEU A 74 7.83 8.66 5.50
CA LEU A 74 6.47 8.46 5.98
C LEU A 74 5.45 9.28 5.16
N ARG A 75 5.82 10.49 4.76
CA ARG A 75 5.00 11.32 3.89
C ARG A 75 4.83 10.68 2.51
N ALA A 76 5.91 10.18 1.92
CA ALA A 76 5.85 9.45 0.65
C ALA A 76 4.98 8.19 0.75
N ALA A 77 5.08 7.45 1.86
CA ALA A 77 4.26 6.28 2.11
C ALA A 77 2.76 6.65 2.24
N LEU A 78 2.45 7.76 2.91
CA LEU A 78 1.08 8.25 3.02
C LEU A 78 0.52 8.69 1.67
N GLU A 79 1.27 9.45 0.90
CA GLU A 79 0.88 9.87 -0.46
C GLU A 79 0.63 8.68 -1.37
N ALA A 80 1.49 7.66 -1.31
CA ALA A 80 1.32 6.43 -2.06
C ALA A 80 0.04 5.69 -1.65
N THR A 81 -0.24 5.62 -0.36
CA THR A 81 -1.48 5.02 0.17
C THR A 81 -2.71 5.75 -0.35
N GLN A 82 -2.67 7.07 -0.40
CA GLN A 82 -3.77 7.87 -0.95
C GLN A 82 -3.97 7.59 -2.45
N ARG A 83 -2.89 7.53 -3.22
CA ARG A 83 -2.96 7.20 -4.66
C ARG A 83 -3.53 5.81 -4.89
N ILE A 84 -3.13 4.84 -4.11
CA ILE A 84 -3.64 3.47 -4.19
C ILE A 84 -5.13 3.44 -3.83
N SER A 85 -5.55 4.16 -2.78
CA SER A 85 -6.95 4.28 -2.39
C SER A 85 -7.80 4.91 -3.49
N ASP A 86 -7.29 5.95 -4.14
CA ASP A 86 -7.96 6.60 -5.27
C ASP A 86 -8.12 5.63 -6.44
N ARG A 87 -7.09 4.83 -6.72
CA ARG A 87 -7.14 3.81 -7.76
C ARG A 87 -8.19 2.74 -7.46
N VAL A 88 -8.26 2.29 -6.20
CA VAL A 88 -9.31 1.35 -5.75
C VAL A 88 -10.70 1.94 -6.00
N ARG A 89 -10.91 3.19 -5.61
CA ARG A 89 -12.20 3.86 -5.84
C ARG A 89 -12.54 3.97 -7.32
N GLN A 90 -11.57 4.28 -8.17
CA GLN A 90 -11.77 4.31 -9.63
C GLN A 90 -12.19 2.94 -10.15
N CYS A 91 -11.51 1.87 -9.74
CA CYS A 91 -11.83 0.51 -10.14
C CYS A 91 -13.24 0.11 -9.67
N GLN A 92 -13.61 0.49 -8.44
CA GLN A 92 -14.95 0.24 -7.91
C GLN A 92 -16.02 1.00 -8.72
N ALA A 93 -15.75 2.27 -9.05
CA ALA A 93 -16.67 3.07 -9.84
C ALA A 93 -16.88 2.51 -11.24
N ILE A 94 -15.81 2.06 -11.89
CA ILE A 94 -15.86 1.41 -13.21
C ILE A 94 -16.66 0.11 -13.13
N ALA A 95 -16.41 -0.71 -12.11
CA ALA A 95 -17.14 -1.97 -11.92
C ALA A 95 -18.63 -1.74 -11.67
N GLN A 96 -18.98 -0.76 -10.82
CA GLN A 96 -20.38 -0.40 -10.55
C GLN A 96 -21.07 0.12 -11.80
N ASN A 97 -20.38 0.95 -12.60
CA ASN A 97 -20.91 1.46 -13.84
C ASN A 97 -21.13 0.34 -14.86
N ALA A 98 -20.19 -0.58 -14.98
CA ALA A 98 -20.31 -1.75 -15.85
C ALA A 98 -21.52 -2.63 -15.44
N LEU A 99 -21.69 -2.88 -14.15
CA LEU A 99 -22.85 -3.62 -13.62
C LEU A 99 -24.17 -2.92 -13.93
N ARG A 100 -24.20 -1.60 -13.78
CA ARG A 100 -25.40 -0.80 -14.11
C ARG A 100 -25.74 -0.89 -15.59
N VAL A 101 -24.74 -0.80 -16.47
CA VAL A 101 -24.92 -0.93 -17.91
C VAL A 101 -25.47 -2.33 -18.27
N ILE A 102 -24.92 -3.37 -17.67
CA ILE A 102 -25.38 -4.75 -17.86
C ILE A 102 -26.84 -4.90 -17.40
N ARG A 103 -27.17 -4.38 -16.22
CA ARG A 103 -28.56 -4.44 -15.68
C ARG A 103 -29.54 -3.70 -16.58
N THR A 104 -29.17 -2.51 -17.04
CA THR A 104 -30.02 -1.70 -17.92
C THR A 104 -30.21 -2.41 -19.26
N GLY A 105 -29.15 -2.96 -19.84
CA GLY A 105 -29.20 -3.74 -21.07
C GLY A 105 -30.08 -4.98 -20.93
N ARG A 106 -29.93 -5.73 -19.83
CA ARG A 106 -30.77 -6.89 -19.53
C ARG A 106 -32.25 -6.50 -19.40
N GLN A 107 -32.53 -5.43 -18.66
CA GLN A 107 -33.91 -4.97 -18.46
C GLN A 107 -34.51 -4.49 -19.78
N GLY A 108 -33.79 -3.78 -20.62
CA GLY A 108 -34.21 -3.38 -21.93
C GLY A 108 -34.52 -4.57 -22.83
N ALA A 109 -33.67 -5.61 -22.80
CA ALA A 109 -33.89 -6.84 -23.56
C ALA A 109 -35.16 -7.58 -23.10
N LEU A 110 -35.37 -7.67 -21.77
CA LEU A 110 -36.57 -8.29 -21.23
C LEU A 110 -37.83 -7.51 -21.62
N THR A 111 -37.80 -6.19 -21.56
CA THR A 111 -38.93 -5.34 -21.98
C THR A 111 -39.22 -5.51 -23.47
N TYR A 112 -38.16 -5.57 -24.29
CA TYR A 112 -38.33 -5.81 -25.74
C TYR A 112 -39.02 -7.17 -26.00
N LEU A 113 -38.58 -8.24 -25.31
CA LEU A 113 -39.18 -9.57 -25.46
C LEU A 113 -40.62 -9.61 -25.01
N GLU A 114 -40.97 -8.92 -23.91
CA GLU A 114 -42.35 -8.81 -23.45
C GLU A 114 -43.25 -8.10 -24.48
N ASN A 115 -42.75 -7.03 -25.11
CA ASN A 115 -43.50 -6.27 -26.11
C ASN A 115 -43.51 -6.95 -27.49
N ALA A 116 -42.60 -7.85 -27.76
CA ALA A 116 -42.55 -8.61 -29.00
C ALA A 116 -43.46 -9.87 -28.98
N ALA A 117 -43.91 -10.29 -27.81
CA ALA A 117 -44.81 -11.42 -27.68
C ALA A 117 -46.18 -11.06 -28.25
N PRO A 118 -46.75 -11.88 -29.14
CA PRO A 118 -48.05 -11.64 -29.69
C PRO A 118 -49.20 -11.75 -28.67
#